data_ee49d916945c1684b7252952aac8d595
#
_entry.id   ee49d916945c1684b7252952aac8d595
#
_cell.length_a   1.000
_cell.length_b   1.000
_cell.length_c   1.000
_cell.angle_alpha   90.00
_cell.angle_beta   90.00
_cell.angle_gamma   90.00
#
_symmetry.space_group_name_H-M   'P 1'
#
loop_
_entity.id
_entity.type
_entity.pdbx_description
1 polymer ?
#
loop_
_entity_poly.entity_id
_entity_poly.type
_entity_poly.pdbx_seq_one_letter_code
_entity_poly.pdbx_strand_id
1 'polypeptide(L)'
;MIPKITSAKYTEGYKLYLHFSDGSEGEVNLEPELTGEIFEPLKDLSFFKMFSVNHEIHTIVWPNGADFAPEFLREKLKIMA
;
A
#
# COMPACT_ATOMS: atom_id res chain seq x y z
N MET A 1 -12.65 8.78 12.09
CA MET A 1 -12.86 8.52 10.66
C MET A 1 -11.72 7.67 10.11
N ILE A 2 -12.05 6.64 9.34
CA ILE A 2 -11.03 5.78 8.74
C ILE A 2 -10.53 6.45 7.46
N PRO A 3 -9.22 6.70 7.33
CA PRO A 3 -8.70 7.28 6.10
C PRO A 3 -8.85 6.29 4.94
N LYS A 4 -9.07 6.81 3.74
CA LYS A 4 -9.22 6.01 2.53
C LYS A 4 -8.11 6.37 1.56
N ILE A 5 -7.56 5.36 0.88
CA ILE A 5 -6.56 5.62 -0.15
C ILE A 5 -7.29 6.04 -1.42
N THR A 6 -6.95 7.21 -1.94
CA THR A 6 -7.55 7.75 -3.15
C THR A 6 -6.69 7.51 -4.37
N SER A 7 -5.37 7.44 -4.22
CA SER A 7 -4.47 7.10 -5.31
C SER A 7 -3.17 6.51 -4.77
N ALA A 8 -2.46 5.79 -5.62
CA ALA A 8 -1.20 5.17 -5.28
C ALA A 8 -0.31 5.14 -6.51
N LYS A 9 1.00 5.32 -6.29
CA LYS A 9 1.98 5.34 -7.37
C LYS A 9 3.22 4.60 -6.94
N TYR A 10 3.77 3.77 -7.83
CA TYR A 10 5.03 3.09 -7.57
C TYR A 10 6.19 4.09 -7.62
N THR A 11 7.10 3.99 -6.66
CA THR A 11 8.30 4.83 -6.64
C THR A 11 9.54 4.02 -6.97
N GLU A 12 10.00 3.17 -6.05
CA GLU A 12 11.15 2.31 -6.29
C GLU A 12 11.16 1.17 -5.27
N GLY A 13 11.84 0.09 -5.58
CA GLY A 13 11.93 -1.06 -4.68
C GLY A 13 10.55 -1.52 -4.24
N TYR A 14 10.30 -1.55 -2.94
CA TYR A 14 9.00 -1.93 -2.37
C TYR A 14 8.30 -0.72 -1.76
N LYS A 15 8.44 0.43 -2.40
CA LYS A 15 7.87 1.70 -1.93
C LYS A 15 6.79 2.20 -2.84
N LEU A 16 5.72 2.73 -2.23
CA LEU A 16 4.60 3.33 -2.95
C LEU A 16 4.35 4.72 -2.38
N TYR A 17 3.96 5.65 -3.25
CA TYR A 17 3.52 6.97 -2.85
C TYR A 17 2.01 6.96 -2.78
N LEU A 18 1.44 7.26 -1.62
CA LEU A 18 0.01 7.14 -1.36
C LEU A 18 -0.61 8.50 -1.07
N HIS A 19 -1.84 8.69 -1.57
CA HIS A 19 -2.69 9.82 -1.23
C HIS A 19 -3.90 9.31 -0.47
N PHE A 20 -4.25 10.01 0.60
CA PHE A 20 -5.38 9.64 1.45
C PHE A 20 -6.49 10.68 1.39
N SER A 21 -7.71 10.26 1.72
CA SER A 21 -8.89 11.12 1.67
C SER A 21 -8.87 12.27 2.68
N ASP A 22 -8.03 12.18 3.71
CA ASP A 22 -7.88 13.26 4.69
C ASP A 22 -6.86 14.32 4.27
N GLY A 23 -6.37 14.22 3.03
CA GLY A 23 -5.38 15.16 2.50
C GLY A 23 -3.95 14.79 2.78
N SER A 24 -3.70 13.74 3.57
CA SER A 24 -2.33 13.30 3.82
C SER A 24 -1.79 12.53 2.63
N GLU A 25 -0.48 12.56 2.46
CA GLU A 25 0.19 11.84 1.39
C GLU A 25 1.64 11.58 1.77
N GLY A 26 2.27 10.61 1.14
CA GLY A 26 3.67 10.31 1.37
C GLY A 26 4.06 8.94 0.87
N GLU A 27 5.35 8.67 0.95
CA GLU A 27 5.92 7.39 0.53
C GLU A 27 5.92 6.41 1.70
N VAL A 28 5.52 5.17 1.43
CA VAL A 28 5.60 4.09 2.42
C VAL A 28 6.49 2.99 1.87
N ASN A 29 7.32 2.41 2.75
CA ASN A 29 8.15 1.26 2.42
C ASN A 29 7.47 0.01 2.96
N LEU A 30 7.04 -0.87 2.06
CA LEU A 30 6.33 -2.08 2.44
C LEU A 30 7.22 -3.31 2.56
N GLU A 31 8.51 -3.18 2.26
CA GLU A 31 9.44 -4.32 2.33
C GLU A 31 9.37 -5.09 3.64
N PRO A 32 9.39 -4.44 4.83
CA PRO A 32 9.32 -5.18 6.09
C PRO A 32 8.01 -5.91 6.31
N GLU A 33 6.98 -5.57 5.52
CA GLU A 33 5.64 -6.13 5.69
C GLU A 33 5.38 -7.33 4.78
N LEU A 34 6.32 -7.68 3.90
CA LEU A 34 6.11 -8.73 2.91
C LEU A 34 6.46 -10.10 3.49
N THR A 35 5.74 -10.48 4.55
CA THR A 35 5.91 -11.76 5.24
C THR A 35 4.58 -12.51 5.24
N GLY A 36 4.64 -13.84 5.30
CA GLY A 36 3.45 -14.66 5.27
C GLY A 36 3.08 -15.08 3.86
N GLU A 37 2.30 -16.14 3.74
CA GLU A 37 1.98 -16.79 2.47
C GLU A 37 1.39 -15.84 1.43
N ILE A 38 0.44 -15.00 1.85
CA ILE A 38 -0.27 -14.13 0.92
C ILE A 38 0.64 -13.01 0.39
N PHE A 39 1.65 -12.62 1.16
CA PHE A 39 2.55 -11.53 0.78
C PHE A 39 3.85 -12.01 0.13
N GLU A 40 4.13 -13.30 0.19
CA GLU A 40 5.37 -13.84 -0.39
C GLU A 40 5.51 -13.52 -1.89
N PRO A 41 4.46 -13.66 -2.72
CA PRO A 41 4.56 -13.31 -4.15
C PRO A 41 4.91 -11.85 -4.39
N LEU A 42 4.62 -10.95 -3.45
CA LEU A 42 4.90 -9.52 -3.61
C LEU A 42 6.39 -9.20 -3.53
N LYS A 43 7.20 -10.14 -3.09
CA LYS A 43 8.66 -9.99 -3.08
C LYS A 43 9.23 -9.97 -4.49
N ASP A 44 8.49 -10.51 -5.47
CA ASP A 44 8.81 -10.37 -6.88
C ASP A 44 8.39 -8.96 -7.29
N LEU A 45 9.33 -8.12 -7.70
CA LEU A 45 9.04 -6.72 -8.05
C LEU A 45 8.04 -6.60 -9.18
N SER A 46 8.08 -7.52 -10.16
CA SER A 46 7.10 -7.51 -11.24
C SER A 46 5.69 -7.65 -10.71
N PHE A 47 5.50 -8.54 -9.74
CA PHE A 47 4.19 -8.74 -9.13
C PHE A 47 3.83 -7.58 -8.21
N PHE A 48 4.80 -7.09 -7.44
CA PHE A 48 4.59 -5.97 -6.52
C PHE A 48 4.02 -4.74 -7.26
N LYS A 49 4.51 -4.51 -8.48
CA LYS A 49 4.06 -3.37 -9.28
C LYS A 49 2.65 -3.51 -9.83
N MET A 50 2.02 -4.67 -9.66
CA MET A 50 0.68 -4.93 -10.19
C MET A 50 -0.44 -4.49 -9.23
N PHE A 51 -0.11 -3.71 -8.22
CA PHE A 51 -1.10 -3.18 -7.29
C PHE A 51 -2.11 -2.28 -8.01
N SER A 52 -3.28 -2.14 -7.41
CA SER A 52 -4.28 -1.17 -7.86
C SER A 52 -5.03 -0.65 -6.63
N VAL A 53 -5.71 0.47 -6.80
CA VAL A 53 -6.56 1.00 -5.74
C VAL A 53 -7.96 0.44 -5.96
N ASN A 54 -8.47 -0.26 -4.96
CA ASN A 54 -9.83 -0.79 -4.98
C ASN A 54 -10.74 0.22 -4.30
N HIS A 55 -11.64 0.83 -5.06
CA HIS A 55 -12.50 1.91 -4.56
C HIS A 55 -13.69 1.41 -3.74
N GLU A 56 -13.88 0.10 -3.63
CA GLU A 56 -14.90 -0.47 -2.75
C GLU A 56 -14.37 -0.62 -1.33
N ILE A 57 -13.13 -1.11 -1.18
CA ILE A 57 -12.51 -1.28 0.14
C ILE A 57 -11.53 -0.15 0.46
N HIS A 58 -11.32 0.78 -0.47
CA HIS A 58 -10.57 2.02 -0.28
C HIS A 58 -9.09 1.82 0.10
N THR A 59 -8.46 0.79 -0.46
CA THR A 59 -7.04 0.54 -0.23
C THR A 59 -6.41 -0.11 -1.46
N ILE A 60 -5.09 -0.31 -1.38
CA ILE A 60 -4.35 -0.98 -2.44
C ILE A 60 -4.53 -2.50 -2.32
N VAL A 61 -4.65 -3.15 -3.47
CA VAL A 61 -4.80 -4.60 -3.55
C VAL A 61 -3.91 -5.14 -4.66
N TRP A 62 -3.59 -6.42 -4.58
CA TRP A 62 -2.83 -7.15 -5.59
C TRP A 62 -3.68 -8.26 -6.21
N PRO A 63 -3.29 -8.76 -7.39
CA PRO A 63 -4.11 -9.76 -8.10
C PRO A 63 -4.36 -11.05 -7.32
N ASN A 64 -3.51 -11.38 -6.35
CA ASN A 64 -3.66 -12.60 -5.54
C ASN A 64 -4.57 -12.39 -4.32
N GLY A 65 -5.19 -11.21 -4.19
CA GLY A 65 -6.06 -10.91 -3.06
C GLY A 65 -5.35 -10.28 -1.87
N ALA A 66 -4.04 -10.09 -1.95
CA ALA A 66 -3.31 -9.42 -0.87
C ALA A 66 -3.72 -7.95 -0.80
N ASP A 67 -3.83 -7.43 0.41
CA ASP A 67 -4.12 -6.01 0.63
C ASP A 67 -3.54 -5.56 1.97
N PHE A 68 -3.55 -4.26 2.21
CA PHE A 68 -3.17 -3.67 3.49
C PHE A 68 -4.31 -2.76 3.94
N ALA A 69 -4.62 -2.78 5.23
CA ALA A 69 -5.65 -1.89 5.76
C ALA A 69 -5.22 -0.43 5.59
N PRO A 70 -6.14 0.46 5.18
CA PRO A 70 -5.80 1.87 5.00
C PRO A 70 -5.26 2.52 6.27
N GLU A 71 -5.80 2.17 7.43
CA GLU A 71 -5.33 2.69 8.71
C GLU A 71 -3.88 2.31 8.98
N PHE A 72 -3.51 1.08 8.64
CA PHE A 72 -2.14 0.60 8.80
C PHE A 72 -1.18 1.42 7.95
N LEU A 73 -1.55 1.67 6.69
CA LEU A 73 -0.73 2.44 5.76
C LEU A 73 -0.64 3.90 6.20
N ARG A 74 -1.74 4.45 6.71
CA ARG A 74 -1.75 5.83 7.22
C ARG A 74 -0.81 5.97 8.42
N GLU A 75 -0.78 4.95 9.28
CA GLU A 75 0.11 4.93 10.44
C GLU A 75 1.58 4.90 10.01
N LYS A 76 1.90 4.17 8.93
CA LYS A 76 3.27 4.13 8.40
C LYS A 76 3.72 5.52 7.92
N LEU A 77 2.82 6.34 7.42
CA LEU A 77 3.14 7.71 7.05
C LEU A 77 3.65 8.52 8.23
N LYS A 78 3.01 8.35 9.39
CA LYS A 78 3.44 9.06 10.60
C LYS A 78 4.82 8.64 11.03
N ILE A 79 5.13 7.36 10.90
CA ILE A 79 6.44 6.83 11.27
C ILE A 79 7.52 7.39 10.35
N MET A 80 7.20 7.58 9.08
CA MET A 80 8.14 8.06 8.08
C MET A 80 8.28 9.59 8.07
N ALA A 81 7.31 10.25 8.61
CA ALA A 81 7.35 11.70 8.71
C ALA A 81 8.24 12.13 9.87
#